data_47bc21f00ed9aa5f6841bbcbe4c7a779
#
_entry.id   47bc21f00ed9aa5f6841bbcbe4c7a779
#
_cell.length_a   1.000
_cell.length_b   1.000
_cell.length_c   1.000
_cell.angle_alpha   90.00
_cell.angle_beta   90.00
_cell.angle_gamma   90.00
#
_symmetry.space_group_name_H-M   'P 1'
#
loop_
_entity.id
_entity.type
_entity.pdbx_description
1 polymer ?
#
loop_
_entity_poly.entity_id
_entity_poly.type
_entity_poly.pdbx_seq_one_letter_code
_entity_poly.pdbx_strand_id
1 'polypeptide(L)'
;MIFNKADFIASYGISSLLPESDRPELSFSGRSNVGKSSLINKLCSRKNLARVSSTPGKTATINFYSVDDCYFVDLPGYGYAKVSNADRERWDDLINSYFEAPRHHTLLVQLLDCRHAPSADDLQMLRYLHYHRIPYVVALTKADKLKKSQLAKTQEDFENICRPYGCQKVVLTSGENGYGIPELQAVLNAAVAAENEEAE
;
A
#
# COMPACT_ATOMS: atom_id res chain seq x y z
N MET A 1 10.68 1.66 14.03
CA MET A 1 11.04 2.57 12.89
C MET A 1 10.89 4.03 13.26
N ILE A 2 11.74 4.88 12.71
CA ILE A 2 11.67 6.34 12.80
C ILE A 2 11.10 6.87 11.49
N PHE A 3 9.79 6.97 11.38
CA PHE A 3 9.07 7.28 10.13
C PHE A 3 9.47 8.60 9.45
N ASN A 4 9.90 9.60 10.20
CA ASN A 4 10.32 10.90 9.63
C ASN A 4 11.73 10.88 9.03
N LYS A 5 12.53 9.83 9.28
CA LYS A 5 13.77 9.54 8.54
C LYS A 5 13.40 8.85 7.23
N ALA A 6 12.85 9.58 6.29
CA ALA A 6 12.36 9.03 5.04
C ALA A 6 12.90 9.83 3.85
N ASP A 7 13.50 9.14 2.89
CA ASP A 7 14.05 9.74 1.67
C ASP A 7 13.66 8.92 0.43
N PHE A 8 13.37 9.62 -0.67
CA PHE A 8 13.14 8.97 -1.96
C PHE A 8 14.45 8.38 -2.51
N ILE A 9 14.42 7.12 -2.94
CA ILE A 9 15.57 6.43 -3.52
C ILE A 9 15.49 6.49 -5.04
N ALA A 10 14.52 5.81 -5.63
CA ALA A 10 14.37 5.71 -7.08
C ALA A 10 12.98 5.24 -7.50
N SER A 11 12.69 5.40 -8.80
CA SER A 11 11.50 4.88 -9.47
C SER A 11 11.91 3.90 -10.56
N TYR A 12 11.31 2.73 -10.57
CA TYR A 12 11.59 1.68 -11.54
C TYR A 12 10.36 1.36 -12.38
N GLY A 13 10.47 1.49 -13.68
CA GLY A 13 9.41 1.18 -14.65
C GLY A 13 9.65 -0.13 -15.42
N ILE A 14 10.74 -0.85 -15.10
CA ILE A 14 11.17 -2.11 -15.73
C ILE A 14 11.55 -3.06 -14.62
N SER A 15 10.98 -4.26 -14.65
CA SER A 15 11.10 -5.27 -13.59
C SER A 15 12.55 -5.73 -13.37
N SER A 16 13.34 -5.90 -14.44
CA SER A 16 14.74 -6.31 -14.36
C SER A 16 15.69 -5.27 -13.74
N LEU A 17 15.22 -4.04 -13.50
CA LEU A 17 15.97 -2.97 -12.87
C LEU A 17 15.63 -2.77 -11.40
N LEU A 18 14.71 -3.57 -10.84
CA LEU A 18 14.38 -3.49 -9.42
C LEU A 18 15.62 -3.76 -8.57
N PRO A 19 15.83 -3.02 -7.48
CA PRO A 19 16.99 -3.22 -6.61
C PRO A 19 16.88 -4.55 -5.88
N GLU A 20 18.01 -5.05 -5.40
CA GLU A 20 18.01 -6.18 -4.47
C GLU A 20 17.25 -5.82 -3.19
N SER A 21 16.65 -6.85 -2.57
CA SER A 21 15.92 -6.71 -1.31
C SER A 21 16.84 -7.09 -0.16
N ASP A 22 17.46 -6.11 0.46
CA ASP A 22 18.47 -6.26 1.52
C ASP A 22 17.93 -5.94 2.92
N ARG A 23 16.67 -5.58 3.02
CA ARG A 23 15.98 -5.18 4.27
C ARG A 23 14.47 -5.32 4.16
N PRO A 24 13.72 -5.25 5.28
CA PRO A 24 12.27 -5.31 5.30
C PRO A 24 11.60 -4.35 4.32
N GLU A 25 10.64 -4.85 3.55
CA GLU A 25 9.85 -4.08 2.60
C GLU A 25 8.39 -3.96 3.04
N LEU A 26 7.96 -2.73 3.27
CA LEU A 26 6.56 -2.39 3.56
C LEU A 26 5.96 -1.80 2.27
N SER A 27 5.16 -2.61 1.56
CA SER A 27 4.62 -2.21 0.27
C SER A 27 3.21 -1.60 0.38
N PHE A 28 2.89 -0.69 -0.54
CA PHE A 28 1.62 0.03 -0.58
C PHE A 28 0.96 -0.16 -1.94
N SER A 29 -0.24 -0.71 -1.94
CA SER A 29 -1.05 -0.96 -3.13
C SER A 29 -2.42 -0.30 -3.01
N GLY A 30 -3.05 0.01 -4.14
CA GLY A 30 -4.39 0.57 -4.16
C GLY A 30 -4.74 1.18 -5.51
N ARG A 31 -6.03 1.46 -5.69
CA ARG A 31 -6.50 2.13 -6.90
C ARG A 31 -5.90 3.52 -7.05
N SER A 32 -5.83 3.94 -8.30
CA SER A 32 -5.49 5.33 -8.60
C SER A 32 -6.41 6.30 -7.86
N ASN A 33 -5.82 7.35 -7.29
CA ASN A 33 -6.52 8.37 -6.50
C ASN A 33 -7.19 7.86 -5.20
N VAL A 34 -6.86 6.68 -4.73
CA VAL A 34 -7.33 6.16 -3.43
C VAL A 34 -6.77 6.94 -2.24
N GLY A 35 -5.65 7.66 -2.43
CA GLY A 35 -4.97 8.43 -1.38
C GLY A 35 -3.62 7.85 -0.93
N LYS A 36 -3.01 6.96 -1.76
CA LYS A 36 -1.77 6.25 -1.42
C LYS A 36 -0.60 7.20 -1.12
N SER A 37 -0.28 8.11 -2.02
CA SER A 37 0.81 9.09 -1.79
C SER A 37 0.54 10.02 -0.59
N SER A 38 -0.72 10.39 -0.37
CA SER A 38 -1.11 11.18 0.81
C SER A 38 -0.90 10.40 2.11
N LEU A 39 -1.22 9.09 2.12
CA LEU A 39 -1.02 8.22 3.27
C LEU A 39 0.48 8.04 3.56
N ILE A 40 1.30 7.73 2.54
CA ILE A 40 2.76 7.60 2.67
C ILE A 40 3.37 8.90 3.23
N ASN A 41 3.01 10.04 2.65
CA ASN A 41 3.47 11.34 3.14
C ASN A 41 3.08 11.58 4.60
N LYS A 42 1.88 11.19 5.00
CA LYS A 42 1.38 11.37 6.36
C LYS A 42 2.07 10.43 7.34
N LEU A 43 2.26 9.16 6.98
CA LEU A 43 3.03 8.19 7.78
C LEU A 43 4.44 8.69 8.07
N CYS A 44 5.11 9.26 7.07
CA CYS A 44 6.47 9.76 7.16
C CYS A 44 6.55 11.21 7.70
N SER A 45 5.44 11.84 8.04
CA SER A 45 5.40 13.26 8.44
C SER A 45 6.09 14.20 7.44
N ARG A 46 6.04 13.88 6.14
CA ARG A 46 6.65 14.62 5.02
C ARG A 46 5.57 15.13 4.08
N LYS A 47 5.73 16.33 3.55
CA LYS A 47 4.72 16.95 2.67
C LYS A 47 4.78 16.48 1.22
N ASN A 48 5.95 16.11 0.71
CA ASN A 48 6.18 15.83 -0.70
C ASN A 48 7.16 14.66 -0.93
N LEU A 49 7.21 13.68 -0.02
CA LEU A 49 8.02 12.47 -0.19
C LEU A 49 7.49 11.66 -1.38
N ALA A 50 6.24 11.23 -1.29
CA ALA A 50 5.52 10.61 -2.39
C ALA A 50 4.77 11.69 -3.18
N ARG A 51 4.99 11.73 -4.50
CA ARG A 51 4.32 12.70 -5.36
C ARG A 51 2.86 12.30 -5.58
N VAL A 52 1.94 13.21 -5.26
CA VAL A 52 0.54 13.04 -5.60
C VAL A 52 0.38 13.28 -7.10
N SER A 53 0.25 12.22 -7.90
CA SER A 53 0.03 12.36 -9.34
C SER A 53 -1.46 12.63 -9.59
N SER A 54 -1.76 13.77 -10.19
CA SER A 54 -3.09 14.11 -10.68
C SER A 54 -3.32 13.73 -12.15
N THR A 55 -2.27 13.27 -12.85
CA THR A 55 -2.33 13.01 -14.29
C THR A 55 -2.45 11.50 -14.53
N PRO A 56 -3.60 11.02 -15.07
CA PRO A 56 -3.73 9.63 -15.53
C PRO A 56 -2.79 9.35 -16.72
N GLY A 57 -2.23 8.15 -16.81
CA GLY A 57 -1.47 7.71 -17.99
C GLY A 57 0.04 7.92 -17.93
N LYS A 58 0.64 8.27 -16.78
CA LYS A 58 2.09 8.14 -16.62
C LYS A 58 2.47 6.67 -16.51
N THR A 59 3.61 6.31 -17.10
CA THR A 59 4.23 4.98 -17.06
C THR A 59 4.16 4.41 -15.64
N ALA A 60 3.65 3.18 -15.50
CA ALA A 60 3.61 2.50 -14.21
C ALA A 60 5.05 2.38 -13.67
N THR A 61 5.26 2.78 -12.43
CA THR A 61 6.55 2.66 -11.75
C THR A 61 6.35 2.18 -10.33
N ILE A 62 7.29 1.38 -9.83
CA ILE A 62 7.46 1.09 -8.41
C ILE A 62 8.43 2.12 -7.85
N ASN A 63 8.02 2.83 -6.79
CA ASN A 63 8.84 3.84 -6.14
C ASN A 63 9.34 3.33 -4.80
N PHE A 64 10.65 3.44 -4.59
CA PHE A 64 11.31 3.03 -3.35
C PHE A 64 11.67 4.27 -2.52
N TYR A 65 11.38 4.17 -1.23
CA TYR A 65 11.78 5.15 -0.22
C TYR A 65 12.51 4.41 0.89
N SER A 66 13.65 4.94 1.35
CA SER A 66 14.22 4.48 2.63
C SER A 66 13.42 5.09 3.77
N VAL A 67 13.08 4.30 4.76
CA VAL A 67 12.42 4.75 5.99
C VAL A 67 13.08 4.06 7.17
N ASP A 68 14.03 4.77 7.82
CA ASP A 68 14.91 4.17 8.83
C ASP A 68 15.61 2.92 8.25
N ASP A 69 15.44 1.74 8.84
CA ASP A 69 16.07 0.48 8.39
C ASP A 69 15.18 -0.36 7.46
N CYS A 70 14.14 0.24 6.85
CA CYS A 70 13.20 -0.45 5.98
C CYS A 70 13.06 0.27 4.63
N TYR A 71 12.44 -0.41 3.66
CA TYR A 71 11.91 0.23 2.46
C TYR A 71 10.40 0.40 2.54
N PHE A 72 9.92 1.60 2.19
CA PHE A 72 8.55 1.78 1.73
C PHE A 72 8.53 1.63 0.22
N VAL A 73 7.70 0.73 -0.28
CA VAL A 73 7.59 0.40 -1.70
C VAL A 73 6.20 0.80 -2.21
N ASP A 74 6.15 1.90 -2.95
CA ASP A 74 4.91 2.44 -3.51
C ASP A 74 4.65 1.79 -4.86
N LEU A 75 3.74 0.80 -4.88
CA LEU A 75 3.36 0.06 -6.07
C LEU A 75 2.49 0.93 -6.99
N PRO A 76 2.56 0.73 -8.33
CA PRO A 76 1.74 1.50 -9.24
C PRO A 76 0.25 1.25 -9.00
N GLY A 77 -0.54 2.32 -9.03
CA GLY A 77 -1.99 2.21 -8.85
C GLY A 77 -2.66 1.45 -9.98
N TYR A 78 -3.73 0.72 -9.66
CA TYR A 78 -4.58 0.02 -10.62
C TYR A 78 -5.90 0.75 -10.87
N GLY A 79 -6.77 0.20 -11.75
CA GLY A 79 -8.15 0.70 -11.95
C GLY A 79 -8.23 1.99 -12.77
N TYR A 80 -7.30 2.23 -13.67
CA TYR A 80 -7.44 3.32 -14.64
C TYR A 80 -8.44 2.96 -15.74
N ALA A 81 -9.48 3.76 -15.92
CA ALA A 81 -10.53 3.53 -16.90
C ALA A 81 -10.06 3.60 -18.39
N LYS A 82 -8.90 4.21 -18.63
CA LYS A 82 -8.35 4.42 -19.99
C LYS A 82 -6.86 4.13 -20.00
N VAL A 83 -6.48 2.87 -19.98
CA VAL A 83 -5.09 2.44 -20.22
C VAL A 83 -5.08 1.57 -21.47
N SER A 84 -4.01 1.66 -22.26
CA SER A 84 -3.80 0.76 -23.39
C SER A 84 -3.55 -0.67 -22.88
N ASN A 85 -3.78 -1.68 -23.75
CA ASN A 85 -3.43 -3.06 -23.40
C ASN A 85 -1.93 -3.20 -23.07
N ALA A 86 -1.06 -2.51 -23.81
CA ALA A 86 0.37 -2.50 -23.55
C ALA A 86 0.74 -1.91 -22.18
N ASP A 87 0.05 -0.88 -21.70
CA ASP A 87 0.27 -0.33 -20.36
C ASP A 87 -0.23 -1.28 -19.27
N ARG A 88 -1.31 -2.04 -19.53
CA ARG A 88 -1.81 -3.07 -18.62
C ARG A 88 -0.83 -4.23 -18.52
N GLU A 89 -0.35 -4.76 -19.66
CA GLU A 89 0.64 -5.83 -19.70
C GLU A 89 1.93 -5.43 -18.97
N ARG A 90 2.38 -4.19 -19.15
CA ARG A 90 3.55 -3.66 -18.43
C ARG A 90 3.30 -3.55 -16.93
N TRP A 91 2.09 -3.13 -16.52
CA TRP A 91 1.71 -3.09 -15.11
C TRP A 91 1.70 -4.49 -14.50
N ASP A 92 1.09 -5.46 -15.20
CA ASP A 92 1.03 -6.86 -14.80
C ASP A 92 2.45 -7.47 -14.65
N ASP A 93 3.32 -7.25 -15.65
CA ASP A 93 4.73 -7.70 -15.61
C ASP A 93 5.47 -7.12 -14.40
N LEU A 94 5.34 -5.83 -14.16
CA LEU A 94 6.04 -5.15 -13.08
C LEU A 94 5.58 -5.64 -11.70
N ILE A 95 4.28 -5.82 -11.50
CA ILE A 95 3.70 -6.30 -10.24
C ILE A 95 4.02 -7.77 -10.00
N ASN A 96 3.84 -8.63 -11.01
CA ASN A 96 4.14 -10.05 -10.88
C ASN A 96 5.64 -10.26 -10.60
N SER A 97 6.53 -9.61 -11.36
CA SER A 97 7.97 -9.69 -11.14
C SER A 97 8.38 -9.21 -9.75
N TYR A 98 7.73 -8.17 -9.21
CA TYR A 98 8.00 -7.69 -7.86
C TYR A 98 7.63 -8.75 -6.80
N PHE A 99 6.46 -9.39 -6.91
CA PHE A 99 6.00 -10.36 -5.92
C PHE A 99 6.61 -11.76 -6.09
N GLU A 100 7.03 -12.15 -7.30
CA GLU A 100 7.68 -13.44 -7.57
C GLU A 100 9.18 -13.42 -7.25
N ALA A 101 9.80 -12.25 -7.20
CA ALA A 101 11.21 -12.13 -6.83
C ALA A 101 11.44 -12.52 -5.36
N PRO A 102 12.63 -13.07 -5.01
CA PRO A 102 13.00 -13.33 -3.63
C PRO A 102 13.24 -12.00 -2.90
N ARG A 103 12.19 -11.49 -2.24
CA ARG A 103 12.21 -10.21 -1.54
C ARG A 103 11.69 -10.34 -0.11
N HIS A 104 12.10 -9.41 0.75
CA HIS A 104 11.62 -9.29 2.13
C HIS A 104 10.22 -8.63 2.16
N HIS A 105 9.19 -9.35 1.67
CA HIS A 105 7.81 -8.89 1.70
C HIS A 105 7.24 -8.92 3.13
N THR A 106 7.68 -8.00 3.97
CA THR A 106 7.30 -7.94 5.39
C THR A 106 5.80 -7.76 5.58
N LEU A 107 5.22 -6.75 4.94
CA LEU A 107 3.79 -6.47 5.00
C LEU A 107 3.36 -5.59 3.83
N LEU A 108 2.20 -5.88 3.26
CA LEU A 108 1.56 -5.00 2.28
C LEU A 108 0.41 -4.24 2.93
N VAL A 109 0.35 -2.94 2.68
CA VAL A 109 -0.79 -2.08 3.02
C VAL A 109 -1.66 -1.93 1.77
N GLN A 110 -2.81 -2.61 1.75
CA GLN A 110 -3.81 -2.47 0.69
C GLN A 110 -4.75 -1.30 1.02
N LEU A 111 -4.75 -0.27 0.18
CA LEU A 111 -5.59 0.90 0.38
C LEU A 111 -6.94 0.74 -0.29
N LEU A 112 -8.02 0.98 0.47
CA LEU A 112 -9.38 1.02 -0.02
C LEU A 112 -10.04 2.35 0.39
N ASP A 113 -10.94 2.88 -0.43
CA ASP A 113 -11.70 4.10 -0.10
C ASP A 113 -12.89 3.75 0.79
N CYS A 114 -12.89 4.22 2.03
CA CYS A 114 -13.94 3.88 3.02
C CYS A 114 -15.35 4.39 2.67
N ARG A 115 -15.47 5.26 1.67
CA ARG A 115 -16.76 5.87 1.28
C ARG A 115 -17.61 4.98 0.38
N HIS A 116 -17.03 3.93 -0.20
CA HIS A 116 -17.66 3.07 -1.20
C HIS A 116 -17.31 1.62 -0.92
N ALA A 117 -18.19 0.69 -1.30
CA ALA A 117 -17.83 -0.73 -1.31
C ALA A 117 -16.61 -0.97 -2.22
N PRO A 118 -15.78 -1.99 -1.93
CA PRO A 118 -14.67 -2.35 -2.79
C PRO A 118 -15.12 -2.60 -4.23
N SER A 119 -14.38 -2.04 -5.17
CA SER A 119 -14.64 -2.26 -6.60
C SER A 119 -14.24 -3.68 -7.03
N ALA A 120 -14.60 -4.06 -8.26
CA ALA A 120 -14.17 -5.34 -8.84
C ALA A 120 -12.63 -5.46 -8.87
N ASP A 121 -11.92 -4.38 -9.19
CA ASP A 121 -10.45 -4.34 -9.20
C ASP A 121 -9.87 -4.48 -7.78
N ASP A 122 -10.50 -3.86 -6.77
CA ASP A 122 -10.09 -4.02 -5.37
C ASP A 122 -10.24 -5.48 -4.92
N LEU A 123 -11.39 -6.10 -5.23
CA LEU A 123 -11.62 -7.52 -4.91
C LEU A 123 -10.68 -8.44 -5.68
N GLN A 124 -10.30 -8.10 -6.92
CA GLN A 124 -9.30 -8.85 -7.68
C GLN A 124 -7.93 -8.79 -7.01
N MET A 125 -7.51 -7.60 -6.54
CA MET A 125 -6.26 -7.46 -5.80
C MET A 125 -6.29 -8.24 -4.49
N LEU A 126 -7.38 -8.21 -3.72
CA LEU A 126 -7.49 -9.01 -2.49
C LEU A 126 -7.37 -10.52 -2.77
N ARG A 127 -7.98 -11.02 -3.87
CA ARG A 127 -7.81 -12.42 -4.30
C ARG A 127 -6.37 -12.72 -4.68
N TYR A 128 -5.71 -11.82 -5.40
CA TYR A 128 -4.30 -11.95 -5.79
C TYR A 128 -3.41 -12.08 -4.56
N LEU A 129 -3.53 -11.17 -3.57
CA LEU A 129 -2.76 -11.20 -2.33
C LEU A 129 -2.99 -12.51 -1.55
N HIS A 130 -4.24 -12.96 -1.47
CA HIS A 130 -4.59 -14.21 -0.81
C HIS A 130 -3.98 -15.42 -1.52
N TYR A 131 -4.10 -15.50 -2.84
CA TYR A 131 -3.58 -16.59 -3.66
C TYR A 131 -2.05 -16.72 -3.53
N HIS A 132 -1.34 -15.61 -3.59
CA HIS A 132 0.12 -15.55 -3.45
C HIS A 132 0.60 -15.56 -1.98
N ARG A 133 -0.31 -15.67 -1.00
CA ARG A 133 -0.01 -15.69 0.44
C ARG A 133 0.81 -14.49 0.91
N ILE A 134 0.60 -13.32 0.30
CA ILE A 134 1.28 -12.10 0.68
C ILE A 134 0.64 -11.58 1.98
N PRO A 135 1.42 -11.37 3.06
CA PRO A 135 0.88 -10.81 4.29
C PRO A 135 0.42 -9.38 4.07
N TYR A 136 -0.82 -9.06 4.45
CA TYR A 136 -1.34 -7.71 4.23
C TYR A 136 -2.35 -7.26 5.26
N VAL A 137 -2.45 -5.94 5.40
CA VAL A 137 -3.48 -5.22 6.12
C VAL A 137 -4.21 -4.27 5.18
N VAL A 138 -5.43 -3.89 5.53
CA VAL A 138 -6.20 -2.91 4.77
C VAL A 138 -6.19 -1.56 5.48
N ALA A 139 -5.77 -0.51 4.77
CA ALA A 139 -5.92 0.88 5.20
C ALA A 139 -7.13 1.50 4.50
N LEU A 140 -8.20 1.73 5.24
CA LEU A 140 -9.38 2.43 4.75
C LEU A 140 -9.12 3.93 4.73
N THR A 141 -8.89 4.48 3.54
CA THR A 141 -8.56 5.89 3.37
C THR A 141 -9.78 6.79 3.41
N LYS A 142 -9.55 8.10 3.59
CA LYS A 142 -10.56 9.16 3.57
C LYS A 142 -11.58 9.07 4.71
N ALA A 143 -11.18 8.53 5.86
CA ALA A 143 -12.04 8.44 7.06
C ALA A 143 -12.56 9.83 7.52
N ASP A 144 -11.83 10.91 7.20
CA ASP A 144 -12.26 12.30 7.44
C ASP A 144 -13.54 12.70 6.69
N LYS A 145 -13.94 11.94 5.67
CA LYS A 145 -15.18 12.18 4.91
C LYS A 145 -16.40 11.46 5.49
N LEU A 146 -16.22 10.61 6.50
CA LEU A 146 -17.30 9.91 7.20
C LEU A 146 -17.71 10.66 8.46
N LYS A 147 -18.98 10.52 8.84
CA LYS A 147 -19.45 10.96 10.15
C LYS A 147 -18.89 10.03 11.24
N LYS A 148 -18.60 10.56 12.43
CA LYS A 148 -18.09 9.76 13.56
C LYS A 148 -18.96 8.53 13.88
N SER A 149 -20.28 8.65 13.76
CA SER A 149 -21.23 7.55 13.99
C SER A 149 -21.14 6.42 12.94
N GLN A 150 -20.52 6.65 11.80
CA GLN A 150 -20.38 5.67 10.72
C GLN A 150 -19.05 4.91 10.79
N LEU A 151 -18.03 5.44 11.47
CA LEU A 151 -16.67 4.89 11.44
C LEU A 151 -16.62 3.43 11.89
N ALA A 152 -17.19 3.12 13.07
CA ALA A 152 -17.14 1.76 13.61
C ALA A 152 -17.85 0.74 12.71
N LYS A 153 -19.05 1.11 12.22
CA LYS A 153 -19.79 0.23 11.30
C LYS A 153 -19.06 0.03 9.97
N THR A 154 -18.49 1.09 9.41
CA THR A 154 -17.72 1.00 8.16
C THR A 154 -16.52 0.07 8.34
N GLN A 155 -15.80 0.19 9.45
CA GLN A 155 -14.67 -0.70 9.74
C GLN A 155 -15.11 -2.16 9.82
N GLU A 156 -16.17 -2.45 10.58
CA GLU A 156 -16.74 -3.80 10.71
C GLU A 156 -17.20 -4.38 9.36
N ASP A 157 -17.88 -3.58 8.53
CA ASP A 157 -18.33 -3.99 7.21
C ASP A 157 -17.13 -4.40 6.32
N PHE A 158 -16.04 -3.62 6.34
CA PHE A 158 -14.83 -3.94 5.58
C PHE A 158 -14.05 -5.11 6.17
N GLU A 159 -13.99 -5.29 7.48
CA GLU A 159 -13.42 -6.47 8.13
C GLU A 159 -14.14 -7.73 7.65
N ASN A 160 -15.48 -7.72 7.60
CA ASN A 160 -16.26 -8.85 7.10
C ASN A 160 -16.02 -9.13 5.61
N ILE A 161 -15.84 -8.09 4.78
CA ILE A 161 -15.52 -8.24 3.35
C ILE A 161 -14.09 -8.78 3.15
N CYS A 162 -13.11 -8.31 3.91
CA CYS A 162 -11.70 -8.62 3.69
C CYS A 162 -11.25 -9.93 4.37
N ARG A 163 -11.94 -10.36 5.42
CA ARG A 163 -11.62 -11.59 6.18
C ARG A 163 -11.48 -12.84 5.32
N PRO A 164 -12.38 -13.15 4.35
CA PRO A 164 -12.26 -14.31 3.49
C PRO A 164 -11.01 -14.34 2.62
N TYR A 165 -10.36 -13.18 2.44
CA TYR A 165 -9.14 -13.04 1.65
C TYR A 165 -7.86 -13.02 2.50
N GLY A 166 -7.95 -13.34 3.80
CA GLY A 166 -6.78 -13.45 4.66
C GLY A 166 -6.23 -12.10 5.17
N CYS A 167 -7.01 -11.03 5.11
CA CYS A 167 -6.63 -9.74 5.68
C CYS A 167 -6.37 -9.87 7.19
N GLN A 168 -5.19 -9.43 7.64
CA GLN A 168 -4.80 -9.53 9.04
C GLN A 168 -5.47 -8.47 9.92
N LYS A 169 -5.65 -7.26 9.39
CA LYS A 169 -6.25 -6.13 10.10
C LYS A 169 -6.81 -5.09 9.12
N VAL A 170 -7.87 -4.43 9.54
CA VAL A 170 -8.44 -3.26 8.84
C VAL A 170 -8.27 -2.03 9.74
N VAL A 171 -7.69 -0.96 9.20
CA VAL A 171 -7.43 0.29 9.92
C VAL A 171 -8.05 1.46 9.16
N LEU A 172 -8.92 2.23 9.81
CA LEU A 172 -9.44 3.48 9.27
C LEU A 172 -8.34 4.55 9.28
N THR A 173 -8.11 5.22 8.16
CA THR A 173 -7.05 6.22 8.03
C THR A 173 -7.50 7.48 7.29
N SER A 174 -6.83 8.60 7.57
CA SER A 174 -6.93 9.83 6.79
C SER A 174 -5.56 10.43 6.56
N GLY A 175 -5.18 10.54 5.29
CA GLY A 175 -4.00 11.30 4.88
C GLY A 175 -4.15 12.82 5.06
N GLU A 176 -5.37 13.31 5.25
CA GLU A 176 -5.68 14.74 5.45
C GLU A 176 -5.44 15.14 6.90
N ASN A 177 -6.20 14.57 7.83
CA ASN A 177 -6.17 14.98 9.24
C ASN A 177 -5.32 14.08 10.15
N GLY A 178 -4.82 12.94 9.66
CA GLY A 178 -3.97 12.01 10.40
C GLY A 178 -4.72 11.01 11.26
N TYR A 179 -6.05 10.89 11.12
CA TYR A 179 -6.82 9.86 11.81
C TYR A 179 -6.27 8.46 11.48
N GLY A 180 -6.09 7.61 12.50
CA GLY A 180 -5.62 6.24 12.37
C GLY A 180 -4.13 6.07 11.98
N ILE A 181 -3.40 7.16 11.72
CA ILE A 181 -1.96 7.08 11.39
C ILE A 181 -1.13 6.43 12.50
N PRO A 182 -1.28 6.80 13.81
CA PRO A 182 -0.54 6.14 14.87
C PRO A 182 -0.85 4.64 14.98
N GLU A 183 -2.09 4.22 14.74
CA GLU A 183 -2.47 2.81 14.74
C GLU A 183 -1.80 2.06 13.58
N LEU A 184 -1.82 2.62 12.37
CA LEU A 184 -1.16 2.01 11.22
C LEU A 184 0.36 1.94 11.44
N GLN A 185 0.98 2.99 11.99
CA GLN A 185 2.41 2.98 12.33
C GLN A 185 2.74 1.87 13.35
N ALA A 186 1.87 1.63 14.34
CA ALA A 186 2.06 0.53 15.29
C ALA A 186 2.01 -0.84 14.61
N VAL A 187 1.09 -1.03 13.66
CA VAL A 187 0.99 -2.27 12.85
C VAL A 187 2.26 -2.49 12.02
N LEU A 188 2.75 -1.46 11.32
CA LEU A 188 3.96 -1.54 10.52
C LEU A 188 5.21 -1.84 11.38
N ASN A 189 5.33 -1.20 12.54
CA ASN A 189 6.42 -1.47 13.49
C ASN A 189 6.39 -2.92 13.99
N ALA A 190 5.22 -3.44 14.33
CA ALA A 190 5.08 -4.82 14.79
C ALA A 190 5.48 -5.84 13.71
N ALA A 191 5.11 -5.59 12.44
CA ALA A 191 5.48 -6.46 11.33
C ALA A 191 7.01 -6.51 11.12
N VAL A 192 7.69 -5.37 11.15
CA VAL A 192 9.16 -5.32 11.02
C VAL A 192 9.87 -5.96 12.22
N ALA A 193 9.33 -5.78 13.44
CA ALA A 193 9.91 -6.42 14.63
C ALA A 193 9.82 -7.95 14.55
N ALA A 194 8.68 -8.49 14.10
CA ALA A 194 8.48 -9.93 13.95
C ALA A 194 9.45 -10.54 12.91
N GLU A 195 9.68 -9.87 11.77
CA GLU A 195 10.63 -10.34 10.76
C GLU A 195 12.07 -10.37 11.28
N ASN A 196 12.47 -9.37 12.06
CA ASN A 196 13.83 -9.32 12.64
C ASN A 196 14.03 -10.44 13.68
N GLU A 197 13.00 -10.81 14.45
CA GLU A 197 13.08 -11.93 15.41
C GLU A 197 13.18 -13.30 14.71
N GLU A 198 12.59 -13.46 13.51
CA GLU A 198 12.69 -14.68 12.71
C GLU A 198 14.05 -14.83 12.00
N ALA A 199 14.78 -13.74 11.84
CA ALA A 199 16.10 -13.71 11.19
C ALA A 199 17.29 -13.96 12.12
N GLU A 200 17.08 -13.89 13.46
CA GLU A 200 18.06 -14.20 14.51
C GLU A 200 18.02 -15.69 14.88
#